data_0a49132045a5b1aaf58dfb4dc64c8ab3
#
_entry.id   0a49132045a5b1aaf58dfb4dc64c8ab3
#
_cell.length_a   1.000
_cell.length_b   1.000
_cell.length_c   1.000
_cell.angle_alpha   90.00
_cell.angle_beta   90.00
_cell.angle_gamma   90.00
#
_symmetry.space_group_name_H-M   'P 1'
#
loop_
_entity.id
_entity.type
_entity.pdbx_description
1 polymer ?
#
loop_
_entity_poly.entity_id
_entity_poly.type
_entity_poly.pdbx_seq_one_letter_code
_entity_poly.pdbx_strand_id
1 'polypeptide(L)'
;MQRIGYIVLFLCLGIASAWADDKPKPGLQIEDNTFFDPSRKEQREEAYRFGVEYRIEAGFTQHWQRAHSISFPDMYLNGVRLGATFTFNLPLHFGLQTGLLYTIVYGRNDQHWRSQDAPSVQTEYISHRVLEHNLTVPVRLYYTVPLWKQLNLVFFTGPQLHIGLAENDYMQTHLSAGTTGWLNGQGIPTEPYDRMSDELIRANIQWGVGAGLEWDKYRLQGGYDFGFNNLVKHPLTQGQYMSEWGWFVSFCYRF
;
A
#
# COMPACT_ATOMS: atom_id res chain seq x y z
N MET A 1 -0.05 0.45 -22.64
CA MET A 1 0.14 0.45 -21.19
C MET A 1 1.40 -0.24 -20.68
N GLN A 2 1.96 -1.26 -21.36
CA GLN A 2 3.25 -1.89 -20.95
C GLN A 2 4.46 -0.93 -20.86
N ARG A 3 4.44 0.19 -21.58
CA ARG A 3 5.58 1.14 -21.61
C ARG A 3 5.74 2.01 -20.36
N ILE A 4 4.67 2.24 -19.60
CA ILE A 4 4.70 3.09 -18.39
C ILE A 4 5.37 2.36 -17.21
N GLY A 5 5.14 1.05 -17.07
CA GLY A 5 5.77 0.24 -16.03
C GLY A 5 7.30 0.21 -16.10
N TYR A 6 7.85 0.18 -17.32
CA TYR A 6 9.29 0.20 -17.52
C TYR A 6 9.93 1.56 -17.20
N ILE A 7 9.20 2.66 -17.45
CA ILE A 7 9.70 4.02 -17.17
C ILE A 7 9.82 4.23 -15.65
N VAL A 8 8.85 3.76 -14.86
CA VAL A 8 8.89 3.86 -13.39
C VAL A 8 10.01 2.99 -12.82
N LEU A 9 10.19 1.77 -13.32
CA LEU A 9 11.26 0.87 -12.90
C LEU A 9 12.66 1.44 -13.25
N PHE A 10 12.83 2.02 -14.44
CA PHE A 10 14.07 2.67 -14.86
C PHE A 10 14.35 3.97 -14.08
N LEU A 11 13.34 4.75 -13.72
CA LEU A 11 13.51 5.92 -12.87
C LEU A 11 13.96 5.53 -11.45
N CYS A 12 13.39 4.49 -10.86
CA CYS A 12 13.82 3.99 -9.55
C CYS A 12 15.25 3.43 -9.57
N LEU A 13 15.62 2.68 -10.63
CA LEU A 13 16.97 2.14 -10.80
C LEU A 13 18.01 3.22 -11.20
N GLY A 14 17.61 4.19 -12.01
CA GLY A 14 18.48 5.29 -12.44
C GLY A 14 18.82 6.27 -11.31
N ILE A 15 17.88 6.52 -10.40
CA ILE A 15 18.12 7.34 -9.21
C ILE A 15 19.09 6.61 -8.24
N ALA A 16 18.92 5.29 -8.09
CA ALA A 16 19.81 4.49 -7.24
C ALA A 16 21.27 4.46 -7.76
N SER A 17 21.48 4.45 -9.08
CA SER A 17 22.82 4.40 -9.67
C SER A 17 23.54 5.75 -9.72
N ALA A 18 22.82 6.86 -9.82
CA ALA A 18 23.41 8.19 -9.92
C ALA A 18 24.02 8.71 -8.59
N TRP A 19 23.68 8.07 -7.46
CA TRP A 19 24.12 8.49 -6.13
C TRP A 19 25.00 7.46 -5.41
N ALA A 20 25.40 6.40 -6.11
CA ALA A 20 26.24 5.33 -5.54
C ALA A 20 27.73 5.70 -5.42
N ASP A 21 28.13 6.92 -5.80
CA ASP A 21 29.53 7.34 -5.85
C ASP A 21 29.96 8.20 -4.65
N ASP A 22 29.20 8.18 -3.57
CA ASP A 22 29.62 8.83 -2.35
C ASP A 22 30.49 7.86 -1.53
N LYS A 23 31.78 8.21 -1.44
CA LYS A 23 32.77 7.45 -0.67
C LYS A 23 32.23 7.14 0.71
N PRO A 24 32.39 5.91 1.21
CA PRO A 24 31.96 5.57 2.55
C PRO A 24 32.62 6.55 3.51
N LYS A 25 31.84 7.37 4.20
CA LYS A 25 32.32 8.11 5.37
C LYS A 25 32.99 7.11 6.28
N PRO A 26 34.18 7.37 6.83
CA PRO A 26 34.87 6.42 7.67
C PRO A 26 33.90 5.97 8.74
N GLY A 27 33.53 4.70 8.67
CA GLY A 27 32.60 4.09 9.59
C GLY A 27 33.11 4.31 11.01
N LEU A 28 32.29 4.91 11.86
CA LEU A 28 32.55 4.91 13.28
C LEU A 28 32.72 3.45 13.71
N GLN A 29 33.95 2.99 13.85
CA GLN A 29 34.27 1.73 14.51
C GLN A 29 33.90 1.92 15.97
N ILE A 30 32.73 1.44 16.34
CA ILE A 30 32.28 1.41 17.74
C ILE A 30 32.97 0.18 18.34
N GLU A 31 34.16 0.39 18.90
CA GLU A 31 34.77 -0.59 19.77
C GLU A 31 33.90 -0.79 21.03
N ASP A 32 33.55 -2.04 21.27
CA ASP A 32 32.82 -2.49 22.43
C ASP A 32 33.51 -2.11 23.74
N ASN A 33 32.82 -1.50 24.65
CA ASN A 33 32.86 -1.79 26.09
C ASN A 33 32.43 -0.68 27.05
N THR A 34 31.47 0.16 26.77
CA THR A 34 30.89 0.94 27.87
C THR A 34 29.41 1.24 27.64
N PHE A 35 28.58 0.57 28.44
CA PHE A 35 27.12 0.73 28.44
C PHE A 35 26.66 2.13 28.91
N PHE A 36 27.57 2.94 29.53
CA PHE A 36 27.27 4.24 30.15
C PHE A 36 28.26 5.35 29.77
N ASP A 37 28.83 5.33 28.59
CA ASP A 37 29.71 6.41 28.16
C ASP A 37 28.86 7.62 27.64
N PRO A 38 28.87 8.77 28.34
CA PRO A 38 28.10 9.94 27.90
C PRO A 38 28.57 10.48 26.55
N SER A 39 29.84 10.27 26.16
CA SER A 39 30.34 10.70 24.85
C SER A 39 29.67 9.96 23.71
N ARG A 40 29.20 8.73 23.93
CA ARG A 40 28.39 7.97 22.94
C ARG A 40 26.98 8.52 22.76
N LYS A 41 26.42 9.15 23.79
CA LYS A 41 25.12 9.78 23.70
C LYS A 41 25.19 11.01 22.82
N GLU A 42 26.23 11.83 22.99
CA GLU A 42 26.49 12.98 22.14
C GLU A 42 26.77 12.59 20.69
N GLN A 43 27.60 11.56 20.44
CA GLN A 43 27.89 11.05 19.11
C GLN A 43 26.64 10.44 18.42
N ARG A 44 25.74 9.80 19.16
CA ARG A 44 24.45 9.36 18.63
C ARG A 44 23.53 10.53 18.31
N GLU A 45 23.48 11.53 19.16
CA GLU A 45 22.69 12.75 18.94
C GLU A 45 23.23 13.56 17.75
N GLU A 46 24.54 13.58 17.53
CA GLU A 46 25.16 14.20 16.34
C GLU A 46 24.90 13.38 15.06
N ALA A 47 24.93 12.08 15.13
CA ALA A 47 24.61 11.20 13.98
C ALA A 47 23.14 11.33 13.54
N TYR A 48 22.23 11.72 14.44
CA TYR A 48 20.83 12.01 14.13
C TYR A 48 20.56 13.46 13.75
N ARG A 49 21.57 14.31 13.73
CA ARG A 49 21.44 15.70 13.25
C ARG A 49 21.55 15.77 11.74
N PHE A 50 20.40 15.92 11.05
CA PHE A 50 20.33 16.26 9.62
C PHE A 50 21.00 15.28 8.66
N GLY A 51 20.62 14.01 8.73
CA GLY A 51 20.96 13.02 7.73
C GLY A 51 19.78 12.67 6.82
N VAL A 52 20.06 12.22 5.61
CA VAL A 52 19.05 11.60 4.73
C VAL A 52 19.39 10.13 4.59
N GLU A 53 18.43 9.29 4.90
CA GLU A 53 18.56 7.84 4.75
C GLU A 53 17.73 7.35 3.57
N TYR A 54 18.31 6.51 2.75
CA TYR A 54 17.63 5.88 1.61
C TYR A 54 17.34 4.42 1.94
N ARG A 55 16.12 3.99 1.64
CA ARG A 55 15.67 2.62 1.90
C ARG A 55 14.91 2.07 0.72
N ILE A 56 15.11 0.78 0.44
CA ILE A 56 14.19 0.00 -0.39
C ILE A 56 13.25 -0.72 0.55
N GLU A 57 11.98 -0.73 0.21
CA GLU A 57 10.91 -1.37 0.95
C GLU A 57 10.25 -2.43 0.08
N ALA A 58 10.09 -3.65 0.59
CA ALA A 58 9.31 -4.73 -0.02
C ALA A 58 8.43 -5.38 1.04
N GLY A 59 7.17 -5.67 0.70
CA GLY A 59 6.26 -6.20 1.69
C GLY A 59 4.99 -6.77 1.12
N PHE A 60 4.20 -7.32 2.03
CA PHE A 60 2.83 -7.77 1.79
C PHE A 60 1.85 -6.71 2.27
N THR A 61 0.73 -6.58 1.57
CA THR A 61 -0.36 -5.69 1.94
C THR A 61 -1.71 -6.34 1.69
N GLN A 62 -2.68 -6.00 2.51
CA GLN A 62 -4.08 -6.34 2.30
C GLN A 62 -4.90 -5.06 2.37
N HIS A 63 -5.70 -4.82 1.35
CA HIS A 63 -6.67 -3.73 1.30
C HIS A 63 -8.07 -4.31 1.50
N TRP A 64 -8.89 -3.56 2.19
CA TRP A 64 -10.30 -3.85 2.35
C TRP A 64 -11.11 -2.71 1.77
N GLN A 65 -11.77 -2.98 0.66
CA GLN A 65 -12.71 -2.08 0.01
C GLN A 65 -14.11 -2.39 0.55
N ARG A 66 -14.70 -1.40 1.19
CA ARG A 66 -16.07 -1.48 1.70
C ARG A 66 -16.98 -0.58 0.87
N ALA A 67 -17.96 -1.21 0.25
CA ALA A 67 -18.97 -0.57 -0.57
C ALA A 67 -20.28 -0.39 0.22
N HIS A 68 -20.93 0.75 0.09
CA HIS A 68 -22.22 1.02 0.70
C HIS A 68 -23.19 1.61 -0.30
N SER A 69 -24.39 1.01 -0.41
CA SER A 69 -25.45 1.43 -1.33
C SER A 69 -25.03 1.49 -2.81
N ILE A 70 -24.03 0.73 -3.19
CA ILE A 70 -23.60 0.52 -4.58
C ILE A 70 -23.63 -0.98 -4.90
N SER A 71 -23.77 -1.33 -6.18
CA SER A 71 -23.86 -2.73 -6.65
C SER A 71 -22.53 -3.48 -6.59
N PHE A 72 -21.62 -3.06 -5.72
CA PHE A 72 -20.29 -3.62 -5.58
C PHE A 72 -20.16 -4.40 -4.26
N PRO A 73 -19.57 -5.60 -4.26
CA PRO A 73 -19.34 -6.32 -3.03
C PRO A 73 -18.19 -5.75 -2.23
N ASP A 74 -18.24 -5.90 -0.92
CA ASP A 74 -17.08 -5.70 -0.06
C ASP A 74 -15.99 -6.68 -0.49
N MET A 75 -14.75 -6.20 -0.64
CA MET A 75 -13.64 -7.01 -1.13
C MET A 75 -12.40 -6.89 -0.27
N TYR A 76 -11.72 -8.04 -0.12
CA TYR A 76 -10.37 -8.12 0.41
C TYR A 76 -9.39 -8.32 -0.74
N LEU A 77 -8.50 -7.36 -0.92
CA LEU A 77 -7.46 -7.39 -1.94
C LEU A 77 -6.12 -7.66 -1.27
N ASN A 78 -5.48 -8.75 -1.65
CA ASN A 78 -4.19 -9.16 -1.10
C ASN A 78 -3.10 -8.97 -2.13
N GLY A 79 -1.93 -8.53 -1.71
CA GLY A 79 -0.87 -8.30 -2.67
C GLY A 79 0.47 -7.93 -2.09
N VAL A 80 1.30 -7.37 -2.94
CA VAL A 80 2.66 -6.99 -2.62
C VAL A 80 2.88 -5.51 -2.88
N ARG A 81 3.76 -4.93 -2.08
CA ARG A 81 4.22 -3.55 -2.24
C ARG A 81 5.73 -3.53 -2.37
N LEU A 82 6.23 -2.69 -3.23
CA LEU A 82 7.66 -2.49 -3.47
C LEU A 82 7.93 -1.01 -3.75
N GLY A 83 9.02 -0.47 -3.22
CA GLY A 83 9.39 0.90 -3.54
C GLY A 83 10.64 1.37 -2.84
N ALA A 84 10.87 2.67 -2.98
CA ALA A 84 11.98 3.35 -2.34
C ALA A 84 11.45 4.51 -1.47
N THR A 85 12.04 4.64 -0.30
CA THR A 85 11.73 5.70 0.64
C THR A 85 13.01 6.40 1.09
N PHE A 86 12.88 7.66 1.47
CA PHE A 86 13.95 8.43 2.09
C PHE A 86 13.43 9.10 3.35
N THR A 87 14.26 9.08 4.37
CA THR A 87 13.95 9.63 5.68
C THR A 87 14.93 10.78 5.98
N PHE A 88 14.38 11.95 6.23
CA PHE A 88 15.13 13.07 6.78
C PHE A 88 15.19 12.90 8.29
N ASN A 89 16.38 12.70 8.83
CA ASN A 89 16.56 12.58 10.26
C ASN A 89 16.48 13.96 10.91
N LEU A 90 15.64 14.08 11.94
CA LEU A 90 15.40 15.28 12.72
C LEU A 90 15.96 15.09 14.12
N PRO A 91 16.21 16.18 14.87
CA PRO A 91 16.61 16.10 16.28
C PRO A 91 15.62 15.29 17.13
N LEU A 92 16.08 14.83 18.30
CA LEU A 92 15.27 14.10 19.29
C LEU A 92 14.69 12.77 18.79
N HIS A 93 15.43 12.06 17.93
CA HIS A 93 15.03 10.76 17.38
C HIS A 93 13.79 10.77 16.45
N PHE A 94 13.41 11.95 15.97
CA PHE A 94 12.38 12.07 14.96
C PHE A 94 12.96 11.91 13.55
N GLY A 95 12.11 11.55 12.61
CA GLY A 95 12.40 11.52 11.19
C GLY A 95 11.17 11.80 10.36
N LEU A 96 11.33 12.47 9.23
CA LEU A 96 10.28 12.67 8.25
C LEU A 96 10.57 11.78 7.05
N GLN A 97 9.70 10.81 6.77
CA GLN A 97 9.86 9.90 5.66
C GLN A 97 8.89 10.23 4.53
N THR A 98 9.40 10.18 3.31
CA THR A 98 8.57 10.14 2.10
C THR A 98 9.19 9.19 1.09
N GLY A 99 8.52 8.97 -0.04
CA GLY A 99 9.02 8.06 -1.07
C GLY A 99 7.95 7.69 -2.07
N LEU A 100 8.19 6.59 -2.78
CA LEU A 100 7.29 6.07 -3.79
C LEU A 100 7.19 4.55 -3.62
N LEU A 101 5.97 4.08 -3.38
CA LEU A 101 5.66 2.67 -3.19
C LEU A 101 4.66 2.25 -4.26
N TYR A 102 5.00 1.23 -5.01
CA TYR A 102 4.10 0.60 -5.98
C TYR A 102 3.49 -0.65 -5.37
N THR A 103 2.19 -0.81 -5.54
CA THR A 103 1.41 -1.90 -4.95
C THR A 103 0.60 -2.58 -6.04
N ILE A 104 0.60 -3.91 -6.02
CA ILE A 104 -0.29 -4.75 -6.82
C ILE A 104 -1.08 -5.60 -5.85
N VAL A 105 -2.41 -5.49 -5.90
CA VAL A 105 -3.31 -6.28 -5.08
C VAL A 105 -4.34 -6.99 -5.94
N TYR A 106 -4.72 -8.18 -5.49
CA TYR A 106 -5.72 -9.02 -6.13
C TYR A 106 -6.75 -9.48 -5.12
N GLY A 107 -8.01 -9.51 -5.53
CA GLY A 107 -9.11 -10.03 -4.74
C GLY A 107 -10.14 -10.77 -5.59
N ARG A 108 -10.88 -11.61 -4.92
CA ARG A 108 -12.03 -12.32 -5.50
C ARG A 108 -13.18 -12.29 -4.52
N ASN A 109 -14.37 -12.02 -5.05
CA ASN A 109 -15.62 -12.16 -4.31
C ASN A 109 -16.67 -12.85 -5.22
N ASP A 110 -17.30 -13.87 -4.69
CA ASP A 110 -18.36 -14.61 -5.36
C ASP A 110 -19.69 -14.23 -4.70
N GLN A 111 -20.54 -13.48 -5.42
CA GLN A 111 -21.89 -13.14 -4.97
C GLN A 111 -22.89 -14.19 -5.44
N HIS A 112 -23.59 -14.80 -4.50
CA HIS A 112 -24.65 -15.75 -4.78
C HIS A 112 -26.00 -15.03 -4.82
N TRP A 113 -26.68 -15.14 -5.96
CA TRP A 113 -28.04 -14.63 -6.11
C TRP A 113 -29.01 -15.81 -6.07
N ARG A 114 -30.04 -15.66 -5.24
CA ARG A 114 -31.18 -16.60 -5.23
C ARG A 114 -32.39 -15.81 -5.68
N SER A 115 -32.93 -16.17 -6.86
CA SER A 115 -34.21 -15.62 -7.28
C SER A 115 -35.30 -16.13 -6.36
N GLN A 116 -35.99 -15.22 -5.66
CA GLN A 116 -37.12 -15.57 -4.78
C GLN A 116 -38.40 -15.89 -5.58
N ASP A 117 -38.50 -15.40 -6.81
CA ASP A 117 -39.70 -15.48 -7.64
C ASP A 117 -39.78 -16.73 -8.54
N ALA A 118 -38.70 -17.50 -8.60
CA ALA A 118 -38.67 -18.72 -9.40
C ALA A 118 -37.93 -19.82 -8.64
N PRO A 119 -38.64 -20.63 -7.83
CA PRO A 119 -38.03 -21.70 -7.02
C PRO A 119 -37.37 -22.81 -7.83
N SER A 120 -37.60 -22.88 -9.14
CA SER A 120 -36.93 -23.80 -10.06
C SER A 120 -35.60 -23.28 -10.63
N VAL A 121 -35.23 -21.99 -10.38
CA VAL A 121 -33.99 -21.41 -10.82
C VAL A 121 -32.92 -21.70 -9.77
N GLN A 122 -31.97 -22.51 -10.16
CA GLN A 122 -30.84 -22.87 -9.32
C GLN A 122 -29.94 -21.63 -9.10
N THR A 123 -29.18 -21.69 -8.06
CA THR A 123 -28.28 -20.61 -7.59
C THR A 123 -27.38 -20.08 -8.71
N GLU A 124 -27.55 -18.82 -9.02
CA GLU A 124 -26.63 -18.08 -9.88
C GLU A 124 -25.61 -17.39 -9.01
N TYR A 125 -24.38 -17.35 -9.43
CA TYR A 125 -23.38 -16.54 -8.75
C TYR A 125 -22.58 -15.70 -9.75
N ILE A 126 -22.25 -14.49 -9.33
CA ILE A 126 -21.38 -13.58 -10.06
C ILE A 126 -20.04 -13.57 -9.32
N SER A 127 -18.99 -13.91 -10.02
CA SER A 127 -17.62 -13.87 -9.53
C SER A 127 -16.96 -12.58 -9.99
N HIS A 128 -16.59 -11.74 -9.04
CA HIS A 128 -15.76 -10.57 -9.27
C HIS A 128 -14.31 -10.91 -8.96
N ARG A 129 -13.42 -10.61 -9.90
CA ARG A 129 -11.95 -10.73 -9.72
C ARG A 129 -11.34 -9.41 -10.03
N VAL A 130 -10.81 -8.75 -9.01
CA VAL A 130 -10.23 -7.42 -9.12
C VAL A 130 -8.72 -7.51 -9.04
N LEU A 131 -8.05 -6.88 -10.00
CA LEU A 131 -6.61 -6.64 -10.00
C LEU A 131 -6.37 -5.14 -10.00
N GLU A 132 -5.80 -4.64 -8.92
CA GLU A 132 -5.57 -3.23 -8.70
C GLU A 132 -4.07 -2.91 -8.67
N HIS A 133 -3.69 -1.82 -9.33
CA HIS A 133 -2.35 -1.25 -9.40
C HIS A 133 -2.35 0.13 -8.80
N ASN A 134 -1.53 0.35 -7.78
CA ASN A 134 -1.49 1.60 -7.04
C ASN A 134 -0.09 2.15 -6.89
N LEU A 135 -0.02 3.46 -6.79
CA LEU A 135 1.17 4.21 -6.43
C LEU A 135 0.89 4.97 -5.13
N THR A 136 1.74 4.80 -4.12
CA THR A 136 1.58 5.46 -2.84
C THR A 136 2.75 6.38 -2.56
N VAL A 137 2.45 7.63 -2.19
CA VAL A 137 3.42 8.62 -1.72
C VAL A 137 3.16 8.83 -0.22
N PRO A 138 3.92 8.17 0.66
CA PRO A 138 3.80 8.38 2.11
C PRO A 138 4.47 9.68 2.53
N VAL A 139 3.90 10.36 3.54
CA VAL A 139 4.54 11.43 4.29
C VAL A 139 4.38 11.08 5.77
N ARG A 140 5.38 10.43 6.35
CA ARG A 140 5.29 9.83 7.68
C ARG A 140 6.28 10.47 8.63
N LEU A 141 5.78 10.85 9.79
CA LEU A 141 6.61 11.22 10.92
C LEU A 141 7.03 9.94 11.65
N TYR A 142 8.32 9.75 11.82
CA TYR A 142 8.92 8.63 12.53
C TYR A 142 9.43 9.09 13.90
N TYR A 143 9.31 8.21 14.88
CA TYR A 143 9.95 8.33 16.18
C TYR A 143 10.69 7.04 16.50
N THR A 144 11.99 7.13 16.78
CA THR A 144 12.87 5.98 17.03
C THR A 144 13.24 5.92 18.50
N VAL A 145 12.95 4.78 19.13
CA VAL A 145 13.30 4.48 20.51
C VAL A 145 14.45 3.47 20.51
N PRO A 146 15.65 3.85 20.93
CA PRO A 146 16.74 2.90 21.05
C PRO A 146 16.46 1.91 22.18
N LEU A 147 16.40 0.60 21.87
CA LEU A 147 16.16 -0.46 22.84
C LEU A 147 17.50 -1.05 23.33
N TRP A 148 18.34 -1.48 22.39
CA TRP A 148 19.60 -2.15 22.71
C TRP A 148 20.59 -1.95 21.56
N LYS A 149 21.87 -1.69 21.90
CA LYS A 149 23.00 -1.53 20.94
C LYS A 149 22.62 -1.08 19.52
N GLN A 150 22.18 -2.03 18.68
CA GLN A 150 21.80 -1.83 17.29
C GLN A 150 20.30 -2.01 17.04
N LEU A 151 19.53 -2.38 18.08
CA LEU A 151 18.10 -2.62 17.96
C LEU A 151 17.31 -1.38 18.39
N ASN A 152 16.48 -0.88 17.50
CA ASN A 152 15.59 0.25 17.73
C ASN A 152 14.15 -0.18 17.53
N LEU A 153 13.26 0.37 18.33
CA LEU A 153 11.82 0.34 18.08
C LEU A 153 11.44 1.61 17.36
N VAL A 154 10.66 1.49 16.31
CA VAL A 154 10.30 2.61 15.45
C VAL A 154 8.79 2.72 15.41
N PHE A 155 8.26 3.91 15.64
CA PHE A 155 6.84 4.22 15.46
C PHE A 155 6.70 5.22 14.33
N PHE A 156 5.60 5.14 13.60
CA PHE A 156 5.33 6.12 12.55
C PHE A 156 3.84 6.43 12.43
N THR A 157 3.57 7.65 12.00
CA THR A 157 2.23 8.10 11.65
C THR A 157 2.30 9.21 10.62
N GLY A 158 1.26 9.35 9.81
CA GLY A 158 1.18 10.46 8.87
C GLY A 158 0.28 10.20 7.69
N PRO A 159 0.02 11.26 6.92
CA PRO A 159 -0.78 11.16 5.70
C PRO A 159 -0.01 10.44 4.59
N GLN A 160 -0.76 9.84 3.68
CA GLN A 160 -0.26 9.32 2.43
C GLN A 160 -1.24 9.57 1.30
N LEU A 161 -0.71 9.82 0.12
CA LEU A 161 -1.48 9.91 -1.11
C LEU A 161 -1.40 8.56 -1.82
N HIS A 162 -2.54 7.91 -1.96
CA HIS A 162 -2.69 6.66 -2.69
C HIS A 162 -3.33 6.95 -4.05
N ILE A 163 -2.66 6.57 -5.14
CA ILE A 163 -3.07 6.88 -6.51
C ILE A 163 -3.34 5.56 -7.23
N GLY A 164 -4.61 5.31 -7.55
CA GLY A 164 -5.02 4.19 -8.38
C GLY A 164 -4.57 4.40 -9.84
N LEU A 165 -3.74 3.49 -10.33
CA LEU A 165 -3.29 3.51 -11.72
C LEU A 165 -4.28 2.79 -12.63
N ALA A 166 -4.73 1.62 -12.21
CA ALA A 166 -5.71 0.80 -12.87
C ALA A 166 -6.37 -0.15 -11.86
N GLU A 167 -7.65 -0.38 -12.00
CA GLU A 167 -8.40 -1.39 -11.26
C GLU A 167 -9.24 -2.19 -12.24
N ASN A 168 -8.72 -3.32 -12.68
CA ASN A 168 -9.37 -4.17 -13.65
C ASN A 168 -10.31 -5.16 -12.95
N ASP A 169 -11.60 -5.07 -13.23
CA ASP A 169 -12.60 -6.02 -12.77
C ASP A 169 -12.91 -7.04 -13.87
N TYR A 170 -12.72 -8.31 -13.53
CA TYR A 170 -13.05 -9.46 -14.36
C TYR A 170 -14.32 -10.10 -13.79
N MET A 171 -15.46 -9.74 -14.34
CA MET A 171 -16.74 -10.26 -13.90
C MET A 171 -17.11 -11.52 -14.69
N GLN A 172 -17.42 -12.61 -13.99
CA GLN A 172 -17.90 -13.86 -14.57
C GLN A 172 -19.24 -14.24 -13.95
N THR A 173 -20.24 -14.46 -14.79
CA THR A 173 -21.54 -14.97 -14.35
C THR A 173 -21.62 -16.46 -14.61
N HIS A 174 -21.97 -17.20 -13.56
CA HIS A 174 -22.19 -18.63 -13.64
C HIS A 174 -23.70 -18.92 -13.54
N LEU A 175 -24.26 -19.42 -14.63
CA LEU A 175 -25.67 -19.86 -14.70
C LEU A 175 -25.74 -21.36 -14.50
N SER A 176 -26.69 -21.81 -13.71
CA SER A 176 -26.99 -23.25 -13.65
C SER A 176 -27.68 -23.71 -14.93
N ALA A 177 -27.39 -24.96 -15.33
CA ALA A 177 -27.95 -25.55 -16.54
C ALA A 177 -29.49 -25.52 -16.50
N GLY A 178 -30.12 -24.80 -17.43
CA GLY A 178 -31.57 -24.63 -17.54
C GLY A 178 -32.08 -23.20 -17.60
N THR A 179 -31.28 -22.21 -17.25
CA THR A 179 -31.66 -20.78 -17.22
C THR A 179 -31.17 -19.99 -18.44
N THR A 180 -31.34 -20.51 -19.63
CA THR A 180 -30.84 -19.87 -20.86
C THR A 180 -31.61 -18.62 -21.30
N GLY A 181 -32.59 -18.14 -20.54
CA GLY A 181 -33.55 -17.15 -21.05
C GLY A 181 -33.38 -15.73 -20.52
N TRP A 182 -32.73 -15.46 -19.38
CA TRP A 182 -32.89 -14.20 -18.70
C TRP A 182 -31.72 -13.21 -18.80
N LEU A 183 -30.51 -13.66 -19.03
CA LEU A 183 -29.35 -12.78 -19.09
C LEU A 183 -28.87 -12.40 -20.49
N ASN A 184 -29.49 -12.94 -21.52
CA ASN A 184 -29.15 -12.65 -22.92
C ASN A 184 -29.49 -11.23 -23.40
N GLY A 185 -30.02 -10.37 -22.53
CA GLY A 185 -30.39 -9.00 -22.90
C GLY A 185 -29.62 -7.87 -22.20
N GLN A 186 -28.94 -8.16 -21.11
CA GLN A 186 -28.09 -7.17 -20.45
C GLN A 186 -26.65 -7.64 -20.55
N GLY A 187 -25.90 -6.99 -21.45
CA GLY A 187 -24.51 -7.32 -21.69
C GLY A 187 -23.68 -7.24 -20.43
N ILE A 188 -23.46 -8.40 -19.81
CA ILE A 188 -22.44 -8.54 -18.78
C ILE A 188 -21.13 -8.36 -19.53
N PRO A 189 -20.28 -7.42 -19.13
CA PRO A 189 -19.00 -7.22 -19.77
C PRO A 189 -18.23 -8.54 -19.70
N THR A 190 -17.97 -9.17 -20.83
CA THR A 190 -17.10 -10.34 -20.93
C THR A 190 -15.64 -9.95 -20.93
N GLU A 191 -15.36 -8.67 -21.13
CA GLU A 191 -14.02 -8.10 -21.13
C GLU A 191 -13.75 -7.36 -19.82
N PRO A 192 -12.52 -7.43 -19.30
CA PRO A 192 -12.14 -6.70 -18.13
C PRO A 192 -12.25 -5.19 -18.38
N TYR A 193 -12.85 -4.46 -17.47
CA TYR A 193 -12.91 -3.01 -17.56
C TYR A 193 -12.18 -2.35 -16.41
N ASP A 194 -11.57 -1.18 -16.68
CA ASP A 194 -10.85 -0.39 -15.69
C ASP A 194 -11.85 0.50 -14.94
N ARG A 195 -12.18 0.13 -13.70
CA ARG A 195 -13.08 0.90 -12.83
C ARG A 195 -12.56 2.30 -12.50
N MET A 196 -11.25 2.50 -12.51
CA MET A 196 -10.64 3.81 -12.27
C MET A 196 -10.89 4.79 -13.40
N SER A 197 -11.37 4.36 -14.58
CA SER A 197 -11.70 5.26 -15.67
C SER A 197 -13.01 6.01 -15.40
N ASP A 198 -14.06 5.31 -14.98
CA ASP A 198 -15.41 5.83 -14.97
C ASP A 198 -16.07 5.88 -13.58
N GLU A 199 -15.79 4.92 -12.72
CA GLU A 199 -16.51 4.72 -11.46
C GLU A 199 -15.78 5.24 -10.23
N LEU A 200 -14.45 5.15 -10.20
CA LEU A 200 -13.65 5.43 -9.01
C LEU A 200 -12.77 6.67 -9.16
N ILE A 201 -12.57 7.35 -8.04
CA ILE A 201 -11.61 8.44 -7.92
C ILE A 201 -10.21 7.83 -7.77
N ARG A 202 -9.29 8.27 -8.64
CA ARG A 202 -7.91 7.77 -8.64
C ARG A 202 -7.09 8.16 -7.40
N ALA A 203 -7.44 9.27 -6.76
CA ALA A 203 -6.68 9.80 -5.63
C ALA A 203 -7.40 9.53 -4.32
N ASN A 204 -6.76 8.77 -3.43
CA ASN A 204 -7.24 8.48 -2.09
C ASN A 204 -6.25 9.03 -1.06
N ILE A 205 -6.73 9.91 -0.19
CA ILE A 205 -5.95 10.40 0.95
C ILE A 205 -6.18 9.45 2.11
N GLN A 206 -5.11 8.89 2.62
CA GLN A 206 -5.13 7.95 3.73
C GLN A 206 -4.26 8.47 4.87
N TRP A 207 -4.48 7.97 6.06
CA TRP A 207 -3.62 8.18 7.22
C TRP A 207 -3.07 6.85 7.70
N GLY A 208 -1.75 6.76 7.75
CA GLY A 208 -1.05 5.57 8.19
C GLY A 208 -0.58 5.68 9.63
N VAL A 209 -0.68 4.58 10.36
CA VAL A 209 -0.05 4.40 11.68
C VAL A 209 0.64 3.05 11.72
N GLY A 210 1.77 2.96 12.40
CA GLY A 210 2.44 1.67 12.51
C GLY A 210 3.67 1.69 13.40
N ALA A 211 4.29 0.53 13.47
CA ALA A 211 5.51 0.32 14.23
C ALA A 211 6.44 -0.66 13.52
N GLY A 212 7.70 -0.68 13.92
CA GLY A 212 8.69 -1.58 13.38
C GLY A 212 9.87 -1.79 14.31
N LEU A 213 10.65 -2.82 14.00
CA LEU A 213 11.92 -3.10 14.62
C LEU A 213 13.01 -2.83 13.59
N GLU A 214 13.98 -2.00 13.97
CA GLU A 214 15.14 -1.69 13.16
C GLU A 214 16.38 -2.27 13.81
N TRP A 215 17.13 -3.04 13.03
CA TRP A 215 18.40 -3.60 13.43
C TRP A 215 19.44 -3.29 12.37
N ASP A 216 20.41 -2.46 12.74
CA ASP A 216 21.43 -1.95 11.84
C ASP A 216 20.84 -1.34 10.57
N LYS A 217 20.99 -2.00 9.43
CA LYS A 217 20.48 -1.57 8.11
C LYS A 217 19.09 -2.11 7.78
N TYR A 218 18.57 -3.02 8.58
CA TYR A 218 17.33 -3.71 8.32
C TYR A 218 16.19 -3.18 9.19
N ARG A 219 15.01 -3.04 8.61
CA ARG A 219 13.80 -2.70 9.36
C ARG A 219 12.67 -3.64 8.92
N LEU A 220 12.03 -4.27 9.90
CA LEU A 220 10.75 -4.93 9.73
C LEU A 220 9.69 -4.02 10.32
N GLN A 221 8.71 -3.61 9.53
CA GLN A 221 7.65 -2.70 9.95
C GLN A 221 6.29 -3.20 9.52
N GLY A 222 5.25 -2.85 10.30
CA GLY A 222 3.87 -3.09 9.95
C GLY A 222 3.03 -1.90 10.32
N GLY A 223 1.93 -1.73 9.61
CA GLY A 223 1.05 -0.59 9.84
C GLY A 223 -0.35 -0.81 9.31
N TYR A 224 -1.20 0.15 9.62
CA TYR A 224 -2.57 0.22 9.17
C TYR A 224 -2.83 1.58 8.52
N ASP A 225 -3.48 1.55 7.36
CA ASP A 225 -3.78 2.72 6.54
C ASP A 225 -5.31 2.93 6.50
N PHE A 226 -5.75 4.13 6.88
CA PHE A 226 -7.17 4.52 6.95
C PHE A 226 -7.48 5.47 5.80
N GLY A 227 -8.36 5.11 4.87
CA GLY A 227 -8.85 6.00 3.83
C GLY A 227 -9.95 6.92 4.34
N PHE A 228 -9.89 8.19 3.94
CA PHE A 228 -10.87 9.21 4.34
C PHE A 228 -11.82 9.60 3.21
N ASN A 229 -11.45 9.32 1.97
CA ASN A 229 -12.22 9.76 0.82
C ASN A 229 -13.32 8.77 0.48
N ASN A 230 -14.42 9.27 -0.04
CA ASN A 230 -15.32 8.47 -0.85
C ASN A 230 -14.67 8.22 -2.20
N LEU A 231 -14.45 6.97 -2.55
CA LEU A 231 -13.84 6.58 -3.82
C LEU A 231 -14.82 6.59 -5.00
N VAL A 232 -16.13 6.69 -4.76
CA VAL A 232 -17.14 6.77 -5.84
C VAL A 232 -17.06 8.13 -6.52
N LYS A 233 -16.82 8.13 -7.84
CA LYS A 233 -16.62 9.34 -8.63
C LYS A 233 -17.92 10.15 -8.84
N HIS A 234 -19.03 9.46 -9.10
CA HIS A 234 -20.34 10.07 -9.38
C HIS A 234 -21.44 9.34 -8.59
N PRO A 235 -21.62 9.64 -7.30
CA PRO A 235 -22.67 8.98 -6.54
C PRO A 235 -24.05 9.39 -7.09
N LEU A 236 -24.82 8.40 -7.55
CA LEU A 236 -26.15 8.62 -8.14
C LEU A 236 -27.22 8.93 -7.08
N THR A 237 -27.00 8.47 -5.85
CA THR A 237 -27.90 8.69 -4.71
C THR A 237 -27.12 9.12 -3.48
N GLN A 238 -27.80 9.84 -2.58
CA GLN A 238 -27.23 10.15 -1.27
C GLN A 238 -26.93 8.86 -0.50
N GLY A 239 -25.72 8.75 0.04
CA GLY A 239 -25.29 7.58 0.81
C GLY A 239 -24.49 6.54 0.04
N GLN A 240 -24.33 6.69 -1.28
CA GLN A 240 -23.38 5.86 -2.02
C GLN A 240 -21.95 6.25 -1.67
N TYR A 241 -21.20 5.34 -1.10
CA TYR A 241 -19.78 5.55 -0.85
C TYR A 241 -19.00 4.24 -0.90
N MET A 242 -17.72 4.38 -1.17
CA MET A 242 -16.74 3.31 -1.07
C MET A 242 -15.52 3.84 -0.32
N SER A 243 -15.11 3.10 0.69
CA SER A 243 -13.90 3.40 1.47
C SER A 243 -12.91 2.26 1.36
N GLU A 244 -11.64 2.60 1.45
CA GLU A 244 -10.56 1.62 1.44
C GLU A 244 -9.70 1.79 2.69
N TRP A 245 -9.45 0.68 3.35
CA TRP A 245 -8.52 0.56 4.47
C TRP A 245 -7.54 -0.56 4.17
N GLY A 246 -6.41 -0.54 4.85
CA GLY A 246 -5.45 -1.60 4.62
C GLY A 246 -4.48 -1.79 5.77
N TRP A 247 -3.85 -2.94 5.81
CA TRP A 247 -2.68 -3.18 6.64
C TRP A 247 -1.54 -3.72 5.78
N PHE A 248 -0.34 -3.55 6.28
CA PHE A 248 0.84 -4.03 5.60
C PHE A 248 1.89 -4.52 6.58
N VAL A 249 2.75 -5.40 6.08
CA VAL A 249 4.02 -5.77 6.72
C VAL A 249 5.09 -5.66 5.66
N SER A 250 6.16 -4.93 5.95
CA SER A 250 7.25 -4.72 4.99
C SER A 250 8.62 -4.84 5.63
N PHE A 251 9.54 -5.30 4.82
CA PHE A 251 10.95 -5.34 5.12
C PHE A 251 11.65 -4.22 4.37
N CYS A 252 12.50 -3.48 5.05
CA CYS A 252 13.24 -2.36 4.49
C CYS A 252 14.73 -2.57 4.67
N TYR A 253 15.49 -2.18 3.66
CA TYR A 253 16.94 -2.17 3.69
C TYR A 253 17.46 -0.75 3.49
N ARG A 254 18.38 -0.30 4.36
CA ARG A 254 19.04 1.00 4.31
C ARG A 254 20.41 0.88 3.66
N PHE A 255 20.71 1.76 2.72
CA PHE A 255 22.00 1.87 2.05
C PHE A 255 23.02 2.64 2.88
#